data_145c1d078d9d5b0cebf4d9323646efe6
#
_entry.id   145c1d078d9d5b0cebf4d9323646efe6
#
_cell.length_a   1.000
_cell.length_b   1.000
_cell.length_c   1.000
_cell.angle_alpha   90.00
_cell.angle_beta   90.00
_cell.angle_gamma   90.00
#
_symmetry.space_group_name_H-M   'P 1'
#
loop_
_entity.id
_entity.type
_entity.pdbx_description
1 polymer ?
#
loop_
_entity_poly.entity_id
_entity_poly.type
_entity_poly.pdbx_seq_one_letter_code
_entity_poly.pdbx_strand_id
1 'polypeptide(L)'
;MATDARFDKIQKIVPHDNADALEIAIVSSFPCVVRKGEFAEGDWCFYIRDDAKLVGYDEKKNGKDCTFPWQENLLSYLGGGGRVKTIKLRGKISMGILLKPEVVMKEAFDDAVLQSCNLASANPDSGAKFLETVFGVKHWTAPQTNIGDLNTLHCGLEDGVKKSDEENWENLDEADLHLGAQCLVTKKLDGTSCTVICRADGTYAIASRSNTLKPECDNVYTKYTKEAVAAGLWYAKKFNTTIAFQGEVCCQSVQRFGINKDKELNDYFVYKCYFPNEENWHVRMGTYGTDSHFLKVIGECNANGFNVKHVPVLEETVVSRELLKKYNEMPADWGEGVVINVRTDDVNDMSSLVWDYKSKSREYLMKIK
;
A
#
# COMPACT_ATOMS: atom_id res chain seq x y z
N MET A 1 4.80 -0.54 -11.82
CA MET A 1 5.20 -0.51 -10.39
C MET A 1 5.59 0.89 -9.98
N ALA A 2 5.11 1.32 -8.84
CA ALA A 2 5.44 2.64 -8.34
C ALA A 2 6.93 2.72 -7.97
N THR A 3 7.59 3.74 -8.44
CA THR A 3 9.00 3.98 -8.20
C THR A 3 9.21 4.84 -6.96
N ASP A 4 10.19 4.49 -6.12
CA ASP A 4 10.47 5.20 -4.87
C ASP A 4 11.04 6.62 -5.11
N ALA A 5 11.60 6.85 -6.28
CA ALA A 5 12.07 8.16 -6.73
C ALA A 5 12.03 8.25 -8.25
N ARG A 6 11.78 9.45 -8.77
CA ARG A 6 11.76 9.71 -10.22
C ARG A 6 12.04 11.16 -10.55
N PHE A 7 12.46 11.41 -11.79
CA PHE A 7 12.44 12.76 -12.36
C PHE A 7 11.07 13.01 -12.98
N ASP A 8 10.44 14.11 -12.59
CA ASP A 8 9.13 14.51 -13.07
C ASP A 8 9.05 16.05 -13.16
N LYS A 9 8.00 16.57 -13.78
CA LYS A 9 7.78 18.00 -13.91
C LYS A 9 6.78 18.51 -12.89
N ILE A 10 7.03 19.70 -12.38
CA ILE A 10 6.07 20.43 -11.58
C ILE A 10 4.84 20.75 -12.46
N GLN A 11 3.70 20.21 -12.10
CA GLN A 11 2.45 20.39 -12.85
C GLN A 11 1.77 21.71 -12.51
N LYS A 12 1.88 22.14 -11.25
CA LYS A 12 1.23 23.35 -10.76
C LYS A 12 1.91 23.87 -9.50
N ILE A 13 1.93 25.20 -9.34
CA ILE A 13 2.30 25.86 -8.09
C ILE A 13 1.04 26.51 -7.50
N VAL A 14 0.77 26.23 -6.23
CA VAL A 14 -0.38 26.78 -5.49
C VAL A 14 0.14 27.58 -4.30
N PRO A 15 -0.39 28.81 -4.06
CA PRO A 15 -0.03 29.58 -2.87
C PRO A 15 -0.35 28.82 -1.58
N HIS A 16 0.51 28.97 -0.58
CA HIS A 16 0.25 28.42 0.75
C HIS A 16 -0.55 29.46 1.57
N ASP A 17 -1.76 29.12 2.00
CA ASP A 17 -2.68 30.05 2.68
C ASP A 17 -2.27 30.42 4.11
N ASN A 18 -1.35 29.68 4.72
CA ASN A 18 -0.88 29.86 6.11
C ASN A 18 0.62 30.17 6.24
N ALA A 19 1.32 30.49 5.13
CA ALA A 19 2.74 30.79 5.19
C ALA A 19 3.19 31.60 3.98
N ASP A 20 3.67 32.82 4.22
CA ASP A 20 4.13 33.74 3.17
C ASP A 20 5.41 33.28 2.44
N ALA A 21 6.23 32.45 3.12
CA ALA A 21 7.50 31.95 2.61
C ALA A 21 7.40 30.54 1.98
N LEU A 22 6.19 29.96 1.89
CA LEU A 22 5.96 28.63 1.37
C LEU A 22 4.93 28.66 0.24
N GLU A 23 5.01 27.65 -0.61
CA GLU A 23 4.03 27.33 -1.64
C GLU A 23 3.90 25.82 -1.79
N ILE A 24 2.92 25.38 -2.53
CA ILE A 24 2.64 23.95 -2.74
C ILE A 24 2.91 23.64 -4.21
N ALA A 25 3.93 22.84 -4.47
CA ALA A 25 4.20 22.28 -5.78
C ALA A 25 3.44 20.96 -5.94
N ILE A 26 2.75 20.80 -7.06
CA ILE A 26 2.06 19.57 -7.42
C ILE A 26 2.92 18.82 -8.43
N VAL A 27 3.31 17.60 -8.07
CA VAL A 27 4.05 16.68 -8.94
C VAL A 27 3.34 15.35 -8.96
N SER A 28 3.03 14.80 -10.14
CA SER A 28 2.30 13.53 -10.27
C SER A 28 1.05 13.43 -9.38
N SER A 29 0.31 14.53 -9.23
CA SER A 29 -0.85 14.68 -8.35
C SER A 29 -0.54 14.79 -6.84
N PHE A 30 0.72 14.68 -6.42
CA PHE A 30 1.12 14.79 -5.02
C PHE A 30 1.45 16.23 -4.64
N PRO A 31 0.87 16.74 -3.54
CA PRO A 31 1.25 18.04 -3.01
C PRO A 31 2.56 17.95 -2.22
N CYS A 32 3.52 18.79 -2.56
CA CYS A 32 4.77 18.96 -1.83
C CYS A 32 4.91 20.42 -1.43
N VAL A 33 5.10 20.68 -0.14
CA VAL A 33 5.34 22.04 0.35
C VAL A 33 6.80 22.38 0.14
N VAL A 34 7.05 23.48 -0.58
CA VAL A 34 8.38 23.98 -0.96
C VAL A 34 8.55 25.45 -0.53
N ARG A 35 9.75 25.98 -0.61
CA ARG A 35 9.98 27.42 -0.40
C ARG A 35 9.39 28.21 -1.57
N LYS A 36 8.85 29.36 -1.27
CA LYS A 36 8.29 30.25 -2.27
C LYS A 36 9.34 30.65 -3.31
N GLY A 37 9.00 30.45 -4.59
CA GLY A 37 9.91 30.75 -5.70
C GLY A 37 11.03 29.71 -5.89
N GLU A 38 10.99 28.58 -5.18
CA GLU A 38 11.98 27.51 -5.36
C GLU A 38 11.78 26.75 -6.67
N PHE A 39 10.54 26.55 -7.08
CA PHE A 39 10.16 25.90 -8.33
C PHE A 39 9.16 26.75 -9.12
N ALA A 40 9.11 26.53 -10.42
CA ALA A 40 8.08 27.03 -11.33
C ALA A 40 7.32 25.89 -11.99
N GLU A 41 6.13 26.15 -12.52
CA GLU A 41 5.39 25.20 -13.34
C GLU A 41 6.21 24.80 -14.57
N GLY A 42 6.32 23.51 -14.82
CA GLY A 42 7.14 22.94 -15.91
C GLY A 42 8.59 22.65 -15.54
N ASP A 43 9.08 23.09 -14.36
CA ASP A 43 10.43 22.76 -13.90
C ASP A 43 10.57 21.26 -13.67
N TRP A 44 11.71 20.72 -14.04
CA TRP A 44 12.11 19.38 -13.65
C TRP A 44 12.48 19.32 -12.17
N CYS A 45 12.04 18.23 -11.51
CA CYS A 45 12.41 17.95 -10.13
C CYS A 45 12.75 16.46 -9.95
N PHE A 46 13.61 16.18 -8.97
CA PHE A 46 13.80 14.84 -8.44
C PHE A 46 12.80 14.64 -7.30
N TYR A 47 11.78 13.86 -7.55
CA TYR A 47 10.72 13.55 -6.60
C TYR A 47 11.00 12.24 -5.90
N ILE A 48 11.12 12.27 -4.57
CA ILE A 48 11.29 11.11 -3.70
C ILE A 48 10.00 10.92 -2.92
N ARG A 49 9.35 9.80 -3.13
CA ARG A 49 8.04 9.51 -2.55
C ARG A 49 8.11 9.27 -1.05
N ASP A 50 6.96 9.40 -0.39
CA ASP A 50 6.77 8.82 0.92
C ASP A 50 6.88 7.28 0.83
N ASP A 51 7.37 6.67 1.92
CA ASP A 51 7.79 5.26 1.98
C ASP A 51 9.08 4.90 1.22
N ALA A 52 9.77 5.85 0.62
CA ALA A 52 11.16 5.67 0.25
C ALA A 52 12.09 5.71 1.48
N LYS A 53 13.25 5.09 1.37
CA LYS A 53 14.31 5.13 2.38
C LYS A 53 15.57 5.72 1.78
N LEU A 54 16.17 6.68 2.48
CA LEU A 54 17.48 7.22 2.12
C LEU A 54 18.59 6.28 2.63
N VAL A 55 19.40 5.79 1.68
CA VAL A 55 20.49 4.87 1.98
C VAL A 55 21.65 5.60 2.64
N GLY A 56 22.17 5.03 3.73
CA GLY A 56 23.32 5.62 4.44
C GLY A 56 23.03 6.93 5.18
N TYR A 57 21.75 7.33 5.32
CA TYR A 57 21.38 8.52 6.07
C TYR A 57 21.61 8.32 7.57
N ASP A 58 22.40 9.22 8.18
CA ASP A 58 22.61 9.27 9.64
C ASP A 58 21.74 10.36 10.27
N GLU A 59 20.69 9.94 11.00
CA GLU A 59 19.74 10.85 11.66
C GLU A 59 20.40 11.75 12.70
N LYS A 60 21.40 11.23 13.44
CA LYS A 60 22.08 11.99 14.49
C LYS A 60 22.91 13.13 13.92
N LYS A 61 23.37 12.96 12.69
CA LYS A 61 24.19 13.94 11.96
C LYS A 61 23.38 14.75 10.94
N ASN A 62 22.06 14.51 10.85
CA ASN A 62 21.19 15.13 9.85
C ASN A 62 21.72 14.98 8.41
N GLY A 63 22.21 13.78 8.08
CA GLY A 63 22.78 13.46 6.78
C GLY A 63 24.22 13.94 6.56
N LYS A 64 24.87 14.62 7.49
CA LYS A 64 26.27 14.99 7.38
C LYS A 64 27.16 13.76 7.34
N ASP A 65 28.16 13.79 6.46
CA ASP A 65 29.07 12.68 6.21
C ASP A 65 28.39 11.42 5.62
N CYS A 66 27.17 11.54 5.07
CA CYS A 66 26.54 10.46 4.35
C CYS A 66 27.18 10.28 2.95
N THR A 67 26.96 9.10 2.35
CA THR A 67 27.45 8.78 1.01
C THR A 67 26.88 9.71 -0.06
N PHE A 68 25.68 10.22 0.17
CA PHE A 68 24.95 11.11 -0.74
C PHE A 68 24.78 12.50 -0.09
N PRO A 69 25.68 13.48 -0.37
CA PRO A 69 25.66 14.80 0.28
C PRO A 69 24.35 15.57 0.13
N TRP A 70 23.57 15.33 -0.92
CA TRP A 70 22.26 15.96 -1.12
C TRP A 70 21.23 15.60 -0.03
N GLN A 71 21.48 14.55 0.75
CA GLN A 71 20.63 14.13 1.86
C GLN A 71 20.79 15.02 3.11
N GLU A 72 21.74 15.92 3.12
CA GLU A 72 21.96 16.84 4.26
C GLU A 72 20.73 17.73 4.48
N ASN A 73 20.42 17.98 5.75
CA ASN A 73 19.33 18.87 6.19
C ASN A 73 17.88 18.39 5.86
N LEU A 74 17.68 17.11 5.61
CA LEU A 74 16.37 16.56 5.33
C LEU A 74 15.60 16.03 6.56
N LEU A 75 16.11 16.26 7.77
CA LEU A 75 15.58 15.68 9.02
C LEU A 75 14.08 15.90 9.21
N SER A 76 13.55 17.06 8.82
CA SER A 76 12.11 17.37 8.96
C SER A 76 11.19 16.49 8.09
N TYR A 77 11.73 15.88 7.03
CA TYR A 77 11.00 15.02 6.09
C TYR A 77 11.15 13.53 6.38
N LEU A 78 11.99 13.18 7.38
CA LEU A 78 12.35 11.79 7.61
C LEU A 78 11.75 11.25 8.90
N GLY A 79 11.46 9.95 8.86
CA GLY A 79 11.19 9.13 10.03
C GLY A 79 12.42 8.31 10.40
N GLY A 80 12.27 7.44 11.42
CA GLY A 80 13.34 6.58 11.88
C GLY A 80 13.99 5.78 10.75
N GLY A 81 15.32 5.70 10.76
CA GLY A 81 16.11 4.94 9.78
C GLY A 81 16.16 5.56 8.38
N GLY A 82 15.92 6.86 8.24
CA GLY A 82 15.99 7.55 6.94
C GLY A 82 14.74 7.34 6.05
N ARG A 83 13.62 6.91 6.63
CA ARG A 83 12.35 6.78 5.91
C ARG A 83 11.77 8.13 5.56
N VAL A 84 11.49 8.36 4.29
CA VAL A 84 10.71 9.53 3.82
C VAL A 84 9.26 9.33 4.23
N LYS A 85 8.64 10.36 4.77
CA LYS A 85 7.24 10.30 5.24
C LYS A 85 6.45 11.52 4.75
N THR A 86 5.16 11.33 4.62
CA THR A 86 4.23 12.45 4.49
C THR A 86 4.27 13.29 5.76
N ILE A 87 4.40 14.59 5.65
CA ILE A 87 4.43 15.52 6.78
C ILE A 87 3.39 16.61 6.62
N LYS A 88 3.13 17.33 7.71
CA LYS A 88 2.26 18.50 7.72
C LYS A 88 3.07 19.75 8.00
N LEU A 89 3.15 20.65 7.03
CA LEU A 89 3.84 21.92 7.15
C LEU A 89 2.81 23.07 7.17
N ARG A 90 2.80 23.82 8.28
CA ARG A 90 1.86 24.94 8.48
C ARG A 90 0.40 24.64 8.12
N GLY A 91 -0.04 23.39 8.38
CA GLY A 91 -1.42 22.96 8.13
C GLY A 91 -1.66 22.28 6.78
N LYS A 92 -0.70 22.30 5.86
CA LYS A 92 -0.79 21.64 4.55
C LYS A 92 0.02 20.36 4.50
N ILE A 93 -0.49 19.38 3.75
CA ILE A 93 0.21 18.11 3.49
C ILE A 93 1.38 18.35 2.56
N SER A 94 2.51 17.69 2.86
CA SER A 94 3.63 17.50 1.96
C SER A 94 3.92 16.00 1.84
N MET A 95 3.78 15.46 0.64
CA MET A 95 3.89 14.03 0.34
C MET A 95 5.20 13.76 -0.41
N GLY A 96 6.25 13.43 0.33
CA GLY A 96 7.57 13.21 -0.24
C GLY A 96 8.47 14.45 -0.22
N ILE A 97 9.58 14.35 -0.95
CA ILE A 97 10.63 15.37 -1.03
C ILE A 97 10.82 15.77 -2.48
N LEU A 98 10.90 17.09 -2.74
CA LEU A 98 11.30 17.63 -4.03
C LEU A 98 12.71 18.23 -3.93
N LEU A 99 13.55 17.89 -4.89
CA LEU A 99 14.89 18.44 -5.03
C LEU A 99 15.08 18.90 -6.46
N LYS A 100 15.82 19.99 -6.62
CA LYS A 100 16.29 20.42 -7.94
C LYS A 100 17.27 19.37 -8.48
N PRO A 101 17.22 19.01 -9.78
CA PRO A 101 18.11 18.01 -10.34
C PRO A 101 19.59 18.27 -10.08
N GLU A 102 20.02 19.53 -10.20
CA GLU A 102 21.40 19.95 -9.96
C GLU A 102 21.88 19.77 -8.50
N VAL A 103 20.98 19.61 -7.56
CA VAL A 103 21.30 19.29 -6.16
C VAL A 103 21.66 17.82 -6.00
N VAL A 104 20.98 16.95 -6.73
CA VAL A 104 21.16 15.49 -6.67
C VAL A 104 22.30 15.05 -7.58
N MET A 105 22.44 15.70 -8.73
CA MET A 105 23.43 15.39 -9.76
C MET A 105 24.51 16.47 -9.76
N LYS A 106 25.76 16.08 -9.51
CA LYS A 106 26.91 17.01 -9.47
C LYS A 106 27.29 17.58 -10.84
N GLU A 107 26.81 16.96 -11.90
CA GLU A 107 27.10 17.33 -13.30
C GLU A 107 25.81 17.78 -13.97
N ALA A 108 25.94 18.55 -15.04
CA ALA A 108 24.79 18.96 -15.84
C ALA A 108 24.05 17.71 -16.34
N PHE A 109 22.77 17.64 -16.03
CA PHE A 109 21.91 16.57 -16.50
C PHE A 109 21.29 16.98 -17.85
N ASP A 110 21.06 15.99 -18.70
CA ASP A 110 20.34 16.15 -19.93
C ASP A 110 19.09 15.27 -19.97
N ASP A 111 18.25 15.44 -20.98
CA ASP A 111 17.01 14.66 -21.12
C ASP A 111 17.28 13.14 -21.25
N ALA A 112 18.45 12.75 -21.76
CA ALA A 112 18.82 11.35 -21.90
C ALA A 112 19.08 10.70 -20.53
N VAL A 113 19.71 11.44 -19.60
CA VAL A 113 19.91 10.98 -18.21
C VAL A 113 18.56 10.89 -17.50
N LEU A 114 17.68 11.87 -17.67
CA LEU A 114 16.33 11.85 -17.10
C LEU A 114 15.52 10.66 -17.60
N GLN A 115 15.54 10.41 -18.90
CA GLN A 115 14.89 9.25 -19.49
C GLN A 115 15.48 7.93 -18.98
N SER A 116 16.81 7.85 -18.85
CA SER A 116 17.47 6.65 -18.31
C SER A 116 17.07 6.39 -16.87
N CYS A 117 16.92 7.43 -16.04
CA CYS A 117 16.43 7.30 -14.66
C CYS A 117 15.00 6.79 -14.62
N ASN A 118 14.12 7.31 -15.46
CA ASN A 118 12.72 6.90 -15.50
C ASN A 118 12.54 5.48 -16.05
N LEU A 119 13.30 5.11 -17.11
CA LEU A 119 13.29 3.76 -17.66
C LEU A 119 13.87 2.72 -16.68
N ALA A 120 14.95 3.06 -15.99
CA ALA A 120 15.51 2.21 -14.94
C ALA A 120 14.50 2.01 -13.79
N SER A 121 13.76 3.04 -13.44
CA SER A 121 12.69 2.98 -12.45
C SER A 121 11.52 2.09 -12.88
N ALA A 122 11.26 1.95 -14.17
CA ALA A 122 10.20 1.08 -14.69
C ALA A 122 10.59 -0.40 -14.69
N ASN A 123 11.89 -0.74 -14.55
CA ASN A 123 12.36 -2.13 -14.48
C ASN A 123 12.62 -2.53 -13.01
N PRO A 124 11.82 -3.44 -12.40
CA PRO A 124 11.83 -3.70 -10.96
C PRO A 124 13.20 -4.08 -10.39
N ASP A 125 13.97 -4.90 -11.10
CA ASP A 125 15.22 -5.45 -10.58
C ASP A 125 16.43 -4.54 -10.85
N SER A 126 16.57 -4.02 -12.05
CA SER A 126 17.67 -3.12 -12.41
C SER A 126 17.43 -1.69 -11.97
N GLY A 127 16.17 -1.25 -11.97
CA GLY A 127 15.78 0.10 -11.53
C GLY A 127 15.96 0.32 -10.04
N ALA A 128 15.56 -0.63 -9.21
CA ALA A 128 15.74 -0.55 -7.76
C ALA A 128 17.22 -0.46 -7.39
N LYS A 129 18.08 -1.26 -8.04
CA LYS A 129 19.52 -1.21 -7.83
C LYS A 129 20.14 0.11 -8.32
N PHE A 130 19.66 0.63 -9.43
CA PHE A 130 20.10 1.92 -9.96
C PHE A 130 19.77 3.06 -9.02
N LEU A 131 18.53 3.18 -8.54
CA LEU A 131 18.11 4.19 -7.56
C LEU A 131 18.91 4.08 -6.26
N GLU A 132 19.15 2.87 -5.76
CA GLU A 132 19.93 2.65 -4.55
C GLU A 132 21.40 3.06 -4.72
N THR A 133 22.02 2.68 -5.83
CA THR A 133 23.47 2.88 -6.06
C THR A 133 23.79 4.30 -6.50
N VAL A 134 22.97 4.88 -7.37
CA VAL A 134 23.24 6.20 -7.98
C VAL A 134 22.65 7.34 -7.18
N PHE A 135 21.44 7.16 -6.65
CA PHE A 135 20.72 8.22 -5.93
C PHE A 135 20.57 7.95 -4.43
N GLY A 136 21.00 6.81 -3.91
CA GLY A 136 20.87 6.51 -2.49
C GLY A 136 19.43 6.40 -2.00
N VAL A 137 18.52 5.95 -2.86
CA VAL A 137 17.09 5.80 -2.54
C VAL A 137 16.67 4.36 -2.78
N LYS A 138 15.96 3.76 -1.84
CA LYS A 138 15.36 2.45 -1.98
C LYS A 138 14.01 2.37 -1.31
N HIS A 139 13.26 1.31 -1.60
CA HIS A 139 11.99 1.07 -0.92
C HIS A 139 12.21 0.87 0.58
N TRP A 140 11.39 1.56 1.41
CA TRP A 140 11.39 1.31 2.84
C TRP A 140 10.63 0.04 3.15
N THR A 141 11.30 -0.88 3.80
CA THR A 141 10.65 -2.06 4.38
C THR A 141 10.68 -1.94 5.89
N ALA A 142 9.55 -2.21 6.53
CA ALA A 142 9.53 -2.25 7.99
C ALA A 142 10.64 -3.22 8.47
N PRO A 143 11.41 -2.85 9.52
CA PRO A 143 12.35 -3.78 10.12
C PRO A 143 11.61 -5.08 10.42
N GLN A 144 12.17 -6.21 10.01
CA GLN A 144 11.62 -7.50 10.44
C GLN A 144 11.71 -7.51 11.96
N THR A 145 10.55 -7.58 12.62
CA THR A 145 10.47 -7.82 14.05
C THR A 145 11.28 -9.09 14.35
N ASN A 146 12.17 -8.98 15.31
CA ASN A 146 13.14 -10.01 15.65
C ASN A 146 12.51 -11.41 15.63
N ILE A 147 13.23 -12.35 15.05
CA ILE A 147 13.03 -13.80 15.14
C ILE A 147 13.14 -14.21 16.62
N GLY A 148 12.15 -13.91 17.41
CA GLY A 148 12.19 -14.09 18.85
C GLY A 148 10.87 -13.76 19.53
N ASP A 149 9.88 -13.34 18.74
CA ASP A 149 8.53 -13.29 19.24
C ASP A 149 8.07 -14.72 19.51
N LEU A 150 7.76 -15.01 20.76
CA LEU A 150 7.27 -16.31 21.23
C LEU A 150 6.07 -16.83 20.41
N ASN A 151 5.40 -15.95 19.70
CA ASN A 151 4.22 -16.24 18.90
C ASN A 151 4.49 -16.58 17.43
N THR A 152 5.72 -16.37 16.95
CA THR A 152 6.07 -16.65 15.56
C THR A 152 6.56 -18.09 15.39
N LEU A 153 5.94 -18.85 14.48
CA LEU A 153 6.35 -20.20 14.13
C LEU A 153 7.57 -20.16 13.20
N HIS A 154 7.47 -19.37 12.13
CA HIS A 154 8.60 -19.09 11.22
C HIS A 154 8.43 -17.73 10.54
N CYS A 155 9.56 -17.17 10.08
CA CYS A 155 9.55 -15.96 9.26
C CYS A 155 9.05 -16.27 7.86
N GLY A 156 8.26 -15.34 7.32
CA GLY A 156 7.63 -15.49 6.00
C GLY A 156 6.21 -16.06 6.08
N LEU A 157 5.55 -15.98 4.96
CA LEU A 157 4.24 -16.56 4.76
C LEU A 157 4.38 -18.00 4.24
N GLU A 158 3.33 -18.79 4.41
CA GLU A 158 3.23 -20.12 3.81
C GLU A 158 3.41 -20.07 2.29
N ASP A 159 3.90 -21.18 1.69
CA ASP A 159 4.12 -21.27 0.26
C ASP A 159 2.86 -20.94 -0.54
N GLY A 160 3.04 -20.15 -1.58
CA GLY A 160 1.94 -19.67 -2.43
C GLY A 160 1.13 -18.50 -1.87
N VAL A 161 1.36 -18.10 -0.61
CA VAL A 161 0.69 -16.95 0.01
C VAL A 161 1.47 -15.67 -0.25
N LYS A 162 0.81 -14.66 -0.80
CA LYS A 162 1.42 -13.35 -1.07
C LYS A 162 0.93 -12.29 -0.09
N LYS A 163 1.79 -11.33 0.20
CA LYS A 163 1.37 -10.12 0.91
C LYS A 163 0.34 -9.39 0.05
N SER A 164 -0.74 -8.95 0.67
CA SER A 164 -1.59 -7.94 0.06
C SER A 164 -0.95 -6.58 0.28
N ASP A 165 -0.62 -5.91 -0.78
CA ASP A 165 -0.02 -4.57 -0.74
C ASP A 165 -0.48 -3.82 -1.98
N GLU A 166 -1.77 -3.48 -1.98
CA GLU A 166 -2.37 -2.70 -3.05
C GLU A 166 -1.63 -1.35 -3.16
N GLU A 167 -1.31 -0.95 -4.39
CA GLU A 167 -0.67 0.33 -4.64
C GLU A 167 -1.70 1.48 -4.51
N ASN A 168 -1.23 2.68 -4.17
CA ASN A 168 -2.10 3.86 -4.21
C ASN A 168 -2.32 4.26 -5.67
N TRP A 169 -3.59 4.51 -6.06
CA TRP A 169 -3.93 4.87 -7.43
C TRP A 169 -3.14 6.08 -7.97
N GLU A 170 -2.78 7.01 -7.09
CA GLU A 170 -1.99 8.19 -7.46
C GLU A 170 -0.56 7.84 -7.92
N ASN A 171 -0.12 6.61 -7.66
CA ASN A 171 1.20 6.10 -8.04
C ASN A 171 1.18 5.28 -9.32
N LEU A 172 0.01 5.00 -9.87
CA LEU A 172 -0.17 4.17 -11.05
C LEU A 172 -0.13 5.02 -12.32
N ASP A 173 0.39 4.46 -13.38
CA ASP A 173 0.27 5.03 -14.71
C ASP A 173 -1.19 4.96 -15.17
N GLU A 174 -1.57 5.81 -16.13
CA GLU A 174 -2.95 5.91 -16.60
C GLU A 174 -3.48 4.58 -17.17
N ALA A 175 -2.61 3.82 -17.82
CA ALA A 175 -2.94 2.50 -18.35
C ALA A 175 -3.30 1.48 -17.24
N ASP A 176 -2.64 1.58 -16.09
CA ASP A 176 -2.86 0.68 -14.95
C ASP A 176 -4.09 1.06 -14.11
N LEU A 177 -4.70 2.22 -14.37
CA LEU A 177 -5.93 2.63 -13.68
C LEU A 177 -7.19 1.95 -14.23
N HIS A 178 -7.14 1.37 -15.42
CA HIS A 178 -8.28 0.72 -16.07
C HIS A 178 -9.54 1.60 -16.12
N LEU A 179 -9.37 2.88 -16.48
CA LEU A 179 -10.50 3.82 -16.56
C LEU A 179 -11.58 3.29 -17.51
N GLY A 180 -12.83 3.31 -17.06
CA GLY A 180 -13.96 2.76 -17.80
C GLY A 180 -14.29 1.29 -17.49
N ALA A 181 -13.42 0.56 -16.79
CA ALA A 181 -13.70 -0.82 -16.38
C ALA A 181 -14.67 -0.88 -15.20
N GLN A 182 -15.45 -1.95 -15.12
CA GLN A 182 -16.29 -2.25 -13.95
C GLN A 182 -15.43 -2.52 -12.73
N CYS A 183 -15.85 -2.07 -11.56
CA CYS A 183 -15.12 -2.31 -10.32
C CYS A 183 -16.05 -2.49 -9.12
N LEU A 184 -15.55 -3.22 -8.13
CA LEU A 184 -16.12 -3.31 -6.81
C LEU A 184 -15.31 -2.42 -5.86
N VAL A 185 -15.97 -1.50 -5.20
CA VAL A 185 -15.35 -0.63 -4.20
C VAL A 185 -15.63 -1.20 -2.82
N THR A 186 -14.56 -1.53 -2.09
CA THR A 186 -14.66 -2.03 -0.72
C THR A 186 -14.03 -1.07 0.27
N LYS A 187 -14.57 -1.02 1.48
CA LYS A 187 -13.98 -0.19 2.54
C LYS A 187 -12.61 -0.72 2.93
N LYS A 188 -11.60 0.14 2.96
CA LYS A 188 -10.30 -0.20 3.51
C LYS A 188 -10.37 -0.02 5.03
N LEU A 189 -10.47 -1.16 5.74
CA LEU A 189 -10.46 -1.17 7.20
C LEU A 189 -9.03 -0.93 7.71
N ASP A 190 -8.90 -0.22 8.80
CA ASP A 190 -7.63 0.06 9.47
C ASP A 190 -7.48 -0.82 10.71
N GLY A 191 -6.92 -1.97 10.52
CA GLY A 191 -6.67 -2.98 11.54
C GLY A 191 -5.25 -3.54 11.45
N THR A 192 -5.16 -4.85 11.47
CA THR A 192 -3.92 -5.58 11.18
C THR A 192 -4.20 -6.74 10.24
N SER A 193 -3.40 -6.83 9.18
CA SER A 193 -3.55 -7.87 8.15
C SER A 193 -3.31 -9.26 8.73
N CYS A 194 -4.20 -10.18 8.41
CA CYS A 194 -4.14 -11.58 8.80
C CYS A 194 -4.52 -12.49 7.64
N THR A 195 -3.79 -13.58 7.47
CA THR A 195 -4.10 -14.62 6.50
C THR A 195 -4.34 -15.94 7.23
N VAL A 196 -5.45 -16.59 6.91
CA VAL A 196 -5.81 -17.94 7.37
C VAL A 196 -5.70 -18.88 6.16
N ILE A 197 -4.90 -19.93 6.28
CA ILE A 197 -4.70 -20.93 5.23
C ILE A 197 -5.24 -22.25 5.73
N CYS A 198 -6.13 -22.89 4.97
CA CYS A 198 -6.75 -24.16 5.32
C CYS A 198 -6.54 -25.17 4.20
N ARG A 199 -6.22 -26.43 4.56
CA ARG A 199 -5.89 -27.50 3.63
C ARG A 199 -6.89 -28.64 3.74
N ALA A 200 -7.02 -29.41 2.66
CA ALA A 200 -7.95 -30.55 2.59
C ALA A 200 -7.64 -31.65 3.60
N ASP A 201 -6.37 -31.78 4.02
CA ASP A 201 -5.90 -32.74 5.02
C ASP A 201 -6.32 -32.38 6.46
N GLY A 202 -6.97 -31.23 6.67
CA GLY A 202 -7.40 -30.75 7.97
C GLY A 202 -6.36 -29.88 8.69
N THR A 203 -5.22 -29.62 8.09
CA THR A 203 -4.23 -28.69 8.65
C THR A 203 -4.55 -27.23 8.30
N TYR A 204 -4.10 -26.32 9.14
CA TYR A 204 -4.23 -24.87 8.88
C TYR A 204 -3.04 -24.11 9.40
N ALA A 205 -2.86 -22.90 8.91
CA ALA A 205 -1.90 -21.93 9.41
C ALA A 205 -2.55 -20.53 9.52
N ILE A 206 -2.07 -19.74 10.46
CA ILE A 206 -2.44 -18.33 10.63
C ILE A 206 -1.19 -17.51 10.46
N ALA A 207 -1.25 -16.47 9.65
CA ALA A 207 -0.13 -15.56 9.45
C ALA A 207 -0.54 -14.11 9.71
N SER A 208 0.36 -13.36 10.32
CA SER A 208 0.34 -11.91 10.31
C SER A 208 0.73 -11.40 8.91
N ARG A 209 0.88 -10.08 8.73
CA ARG A 209 1.31 -9.52 7.44
C ARG A 209 2.57 -10.16 6.84
N SER A 210 3.48 -10.67 7.67
CA SER A 210 4.81 -11.10 7.21
C SER A 210 5.29 -12.42 7.77
N ASN A 211 4.66 -12.94 8.82
CA ASN A 211 5.15 -14.12 9.53
C ASN A 211 4.02 -15.09 9.83
N THR A 212 4.30 -16.37 9.67
CA THR A 212 3.41 -17.45 10.12
C THR A 212 3.49 -17.58 11.65
N LEU A 213 2.34 -17.69 12.29
CA LEU A 213 2.18 -17.71 13.74
C LEU A 213 2.01 -19.14 14.25
N LYS A 214 2.36 -19.38 15.52
CA LYS A 214 2.06 -20.64 16.19
C LYS A 214 0.54 -20.73 16.43
N PRO A 215 -0.13 -21.81 16.06
CA PRO A 215 -1.60 -21.92 16.18
C PRO A 215 -2.11 -21.87 17.63
N GLU A 216 -1.27 -22.28 18.58
CA GLU A 216 -1.59 -22.30 20.02
C GLU A 216 -1.42 -20.97 20.74
N CYS A 217 -0.97 -19.92 20.04
CA CYS A 217 -0.79 -18.61 20.64
C CYS A 217 -2.12 -17.96 21.03
N ASP A 218 -2.18 -17.35 22.20
CA ASP A 218 -3.28 -16.47 22.59
C ASP A 218 -2.97 -15.03 22.17
N ASN A 219 -3.39 -14.68 20.98
CA ASN A 219 -3.22 -13.34 20.42
C ASN A 219 -4.46 -12.92 19.61
N VAL A 220 -4.45 -11.68 19.12
CA VAL A 220 -5.59 -11.13 18.36
C VAL A 220 -5.88 -11.92 17.08
N TYR A 221 -4.86 -12.46 16.42
CA TYR A 221 -5.02 -13.22 15.19
C TYR A 221 -5.76 -14.54 15.43
N THR A 222 -5.26 -15.34 16.37
CA THR A 222 -5.88 -16.65 16.72
C THR A 222 -7.26 -16.47 17.36
N LYS A 223 -7.46 -15.37 18.10
CA LYS A 223 -8.75 -15.07 18.73
C LYS A 223 -9.86 -14.80 17.73
N TYR A 224 -9.61 -13.92 16.75
CA TYR A 224 -10.66 -13.41 15.85
C TYR A 224 -10.81 -14.23 14.56
N THR A 225 -9.90 -15.16 14.25
CA THR A 225 -9.96 -15.95 13.01
C THR A 225 -10.61 -17.33 13.19
N LYS A 226 -11.10 -17.69 14.35
CA LYS A 226 -11.65 -19.04 14.66
C LYS A 226 -12.73 -19.46 13.67
N GLU A 227 -13.63 -18.55 13.36
CA GLU A 227 -14.73 -18.82 12.41
C GLU A 227 -14.21 -18.99 10.98
N ALA A 228 -13.26 -18.16 10.57
CA ALA A 228 -12.63 -18.29 9.26
C ALA A 228 -11.81 -19.57 9.13
N VAL A 229 -11.15 -20.04 10.19
CA VAL A 229 -10.47 -21.34 10.23
C VAL A 229 -11.47 -22.47 10.05
N ALA A 230 -12.56 -22.47 10.82
CA ALA A 230 -13.59 -23.53 10.73
C ALA A 230 -14.21 -23.60 9.32
N ALA A 231 -14.60 -22.45 8.78
CA ALA A 231 -15.17 -22.32 7.45
C ALA A 231 -14.19 -22.75 6.35
N GLY A 232 -12.92 -22.30 6.48
CA GLY A 232 -11.86 -22.64 5.53
C GLY A 232 -11.52 -24.11 5.50
N LEU A 233 -11.46 -24.77 6.64
CA LEU A 233 -11.25 -26.23 6.73
C LEU A 233 -12.41 -27.00 6.12
N TRP A 234 -13.65 -26.57 6.38
CA TRP A 234 -14.83 -27.15 5.75
C TRP A 234 -14.77 -26.99 4.21
N TYR A 235 -14.48 -25.77 3.73
CA TYR A 235 -14.38 -25.48 2.30
C TYR A 235 -13.27 -26.31 1.63
N ALA A 236 -12.07 -26.31 2.23
CA ALA A 236 -10.92 -27.04 1.73
C ALA A 236 -11.20 -28.54 1.60
N LYS A 237 -11.84 -29.13 2.62
CA LYS A 237 -12.24 -30.55 2.60
C LYS A 237 -13.32 -30.84 1.55
N LYS A 238 -14.36 -29.99 1.47
CA LYS A 238 -15.48 -30.16 0.52
C LYS A 238 -15.00 -30.15 -0.92
N PHE A 239 -14.08 -29.23 -1.26
CA PHE A 239 -13.62 -29.02 -2.63
C PHE A 239 -12.24 -29.64 -2.91
N ASN A 240 -11.67 -30.38 -1.95
CA ASN A 240 -10.33 -31.01 -2.02
C ASN A 240 -9.25 -30.03 -2.50
N THR A 241 -9.16 -28.87 -1.86
CA THR A 241 -8.24 -27.80 -2.23
C THR A 241 -7.54 -27.18 -1.02
N THR A 242 -6.58 -26.29 -1.26
CA THR A 242 -6.05 -25.37 -0.26
C THR A 242 -6.67 -24.01 -0.49
N ILE A 243 -7.21 -23.39 0.55
CA ILE A 243 -7.78 -22.06 0.47
C ILE A 243 -7.10 -21.11 1.46
N ALA A 244 -6.86 -19.88 1.04
CA ALA A 244 -6.41 -18.79 1.89
C ALA A 244 -7.45 -17.69 1.96
N PHE A 245 -7.83 -17.31 3.19
CA PHE A 245 -8.59 -16.11 3.50
C PHE A 245 -7.63 -15.02 3.95
N GLN A 246 -7.55 -13.93 3.20
CA GLN A 246 -6.85 -12.72 3.62
C GLN A 246 -7.86 -11.70 4.12
N GLY A 247 -7.56 -11.08 5.24
CA GLY A 247 -8.48 -10.14 5.88
C GLY A 247 -7.78 -9.21 6.86
N GLU A 248 -8.59 -8.41 7.49
CA GLU A 248 -8.18 -7.42 8.48
C GLU A 248 -8.77 -7.78 9.85
N VAL A 249 -7.94 -7.92 10.87
CA VAL A 249 -8.39 -8.01 12.26
C VAL A 249 -8.53 -6.60 12.79
N CYS A 250 -9.75 -6.22 13.16
CA CYS A 250 -10.08 -4.94 13.76
C CYS A 250 -10.46 -5.13 15.21
N CYS A 251 -9.70 -4.56 16.15
CA CYS A 251 -10.03 -4.61 17.58
C CYS A 251 -9.32 -3.50 18.36
N GLN A 252 -9.71 -3.32 19.62
CA GLN A 252 -9.21 -2.23 20.49
C GLN A 252 -7.69 -2.27 20.73
N SER A 253 -7.06 -3.45 20.69
CA SER A 253 -5.62 -3.60 20.88
C SER A 253 -4.78 -3.35 19.65
N VAL A 254 -5.43 -3.24 18.49
CA VAL A 254 -4.81 -2.98 17.20
C VAL A 254 -5.07 -1.53 16.80
N GLN A 255 -4.10 -0.86 16.19
CA GLN A 255 -4.21 0.52 15.74
C GLN A 255 -4.69 1.50 16.82
N ARG A 256 -3.74 2.12 17.52
CA ARG A 256 -4.00 2.95 18.71
C ARG A 256 -4.46 4.39 18.41
N PHE A 257 -4.71 4.73 17.15
CA PHE A 257 -5.11 6.09 16.79
C PHE A 257 -6.55 6.38 17.24
N GLY A 258 -6.74 7.50 17.94
CA GLY A 258 -8.04 7.85 18.52
C GLY A 258 -9.19 8.04 17.53
N ILE A 259 -8.86 8.37 16.27
CA ILE A 259 -9.85 8.55 15.18
C ILE A 259 -10.26 7.24 14.50
N ASN A 260 -9.50 6.16 14.69
CA ASN A 260 -9.82 4.87 14.07
C ASN A 260 -11.03 4.22 14.77
N LYS A 261 -12.19 4.30 14.13
CA LYS A 261 -13.43 3.66 14.60
C LYS A 261 -13.50 2.18 14.25
N ASP A 262 -12.72 1.71 13.27
CA ASP A 262 -12.77 0.31 12.83
C ASP A 262 -12.31 -0.66 13.95
N LYS A 263 -11.50 -0.19 14.90
CA LYS A 263 -11.12 -0.96 16.10
C LYS A 263 -12.30 -1.39 16.97
N GLU A 264 -13.44 -0.72 16.88
CA GLU A 264 -14.65 -1.05 17.64
C GLU A 264 -15.42 -2.24 17.05
N LEU A 265 -15.06 -2.66 15.82
CA LEU A 265 -15.71 -3.78 15.13
C LEU A 265 -15.43 -5.13 15.80
N ASN A 266 -14.28 -5.28 16.49
CA ASN A 266 -13.87 -6.46 17.26
C ASN A 266 -14.07 -7.79 16.50
N ASP A 267 -13.58 -7.85 15.24
CA ASP A 267 -13.75 -9.04 14.40
C ASP A 267 -12.67 -9.15 13.31
N TYR A 268 -12.73 -10.23 12.54
CA TYR A 268 -11.93 -10.49 11.35
C TYR A 268 -12.79 -10.34 10.10
N PHE A 269 -12.32 -9.51 9.15
CA PHE A 269 -13.03 -9.18 7.92
C PHE A 269 -12.21 -9.60 6.71
N VAL A 270 -12.69 -10.60 5.99
CA VAL A 270 -12.03 -11.09 4.77
C VAL A 270 -12.20 -10.08 3.63
N TYR A 271 -11.11 -9.77 2.95
CA TYR A 271 -11.12 -8.92 1.74
C TYR A 271 -10.65 -9.67 0.50
N LYS A 272 -10.05 -10.86 0.65
CA LYS A 272 -9.53 -11.66 -0.46
C LYS A 272 -9.54 -13.14 -0.12
N CYS A 273 -9.91 -13.98 -1.11
CA CYS A 273 -9.77 -15.43 -1.05
C CYS A 273 -8.97 -15.90 -2.26
N TYR A 274 -8.08 -16.88 -2.08
CA TYR A 274 -7.33 -17.47 -3.18
C TYR A 274 -6.89 -18.89 -2.86
N PHE A 275 -6.41 -19.60 -3.90
CA PHE A 275 -6.05 -21.01 -3.86
C PHE A 275 -4.55 -21.16 -4.11
N PRO A 276 -3.70 -21.22 -3.08
CA PRO A 276 -2.24 -21.17 -3.19
C PRO A 276 -1.61 -22.21 -4.10
N ASN A 277 -2.22 -23.40 -4.20
CA ASN A 277 -1.67 -24.55 -4.92
C ASN A 277 -2.17 -24.65 -6.38
N GLU A 278 -2.93 -23.70 -6.89
CA GLU A 278 -3.42 -23.73 -8.26
C GLU A 278 -2.53 -22.91 -9.19
N GLU A 279 -2.10 -23.50 -10.31
CA GLU A 279 -1.17 -22.86 -11.27
C GLU A 279 -1.67 -21.51 -11.79
N ASN A 280 -2.99 -21.34 -11.91
CA ASN A 280 -3.64 -20.11 -12.35
C ASN A 280 -4.41 -19.41 -11.23
N TRP A 281 -3.88 -19.41 -10.02
CA TRP A 281 -4.54 -18.81 -8.86
C TRP A 281 -4.97 -17.34 -9.08
N HIS A 282 -4.18 -16.56 -9.79
CA HIS A 282 -4.46 -15.17 -10.16
C HIS A 282 -5.65 -15.04 -11.13
N VAL A 283 -5.85 -15.99 -12.04
CA VAL A 283 -7.00 -16.03 -12.95
C VAL A 283 -8.30 -16.30 -12.18
N ARG A 284 -8.25 -17.13 -11.13
CA ARG A 284 -9.40 -17.38 -10.26
C ARG A 284 -9.68 -16.28 -9.26
N MET A 285 -8.71 -15.44 -8.96
CA MET A 285 -8.90 -14.23 -8.15
C MET A 285 -9.56 -13.09 -8.92
N GLY A 286 -9.42 -13.07 -10.23
CA GLY A 286 -9.62 -11.91 -11.07
C GLY A 286 -11.03 -11.57 -11.44
N THR A 287 -12.05 -12.21 -10.91
CA THR A 287 -13.43 -11.78 -11.17
C THR A 287 -13.93 -10.96 -10.00
N TYR A 288 -13.81 -9.68 -10.14
CA TYR A 288 -14.25 -8.69 -9.19
C TYR A 288 -15.64 -8.16 -9.62
N GLY A 289 -16.39 -7.67 -8.68
CA GLY A 289 -17.78 -7.31 -8.80
C GLY A 289 -18.61 -8.11 -7.80
N THR A 290 -19.93 -8.03 -7.84
CA THR A 290 -20.82 -8.83 -6.97
C THR A 290 -20.59 -10.32 -7.15
N ASP A 291 -20.01 -10.69 -8.27
CA ASP A 291 -19.51 -12.02 -8.58
C ASP A 291 -18.06 -12.26 -8.11
N SER A 292 -17.49 -11.38 -7.28
CA SER A 292 -16.13 -11.55 -6.80
C SER A 292 -15.95 -12.91 -6.15
N HIS A 293 -14.84 -13.57 -6.45
CA HIS A 293 -14.62 -14.92 -5.99
C HIS A 293 -14.67 -15.02 -4.46
N PHE A 294 -14.14 -14.01 -3.73
CA PHE A 294 -14.19 -14.02 -2.27
C PHE A 294 -15.61 -13.92 -1.71
N LEU A 295 -16.51 -13.14 -2.31
CA LEU A 295 -17.92 -13.06 -1.90
C LEU A 295 -18.64 -14.38 -2.17
N LYS A 296 -18.35 -15.06 -3.27
CA LYS A 296 -18.91 -16.40 -3.56
C LYS A 296 -18.43 -17.43 -2.54
N VAL A 297 -17.12 -17.45 -2.24
CA VAL A 297 -16.57 -18.39 -1.25
C VAL A 297 -17.17 -18.14 0.13
N ILE A 298 -17.23 -16.88 0.57
CA ILE A 298 -17.82 -16.53 1.85
C ILE A 298 -19.32 -16.85 1.87
N GLY A 299 -20.04 -16.56 0.78
CA GLY A 299 -21.45 -16.90 0.62
C GLY A 299 -21.71 -18.39 0.73
N GLU A 300 -20.86 -19.23 0.10
CA GLU A 300 -20.92 -20.70 0.19
C GLU A 300 -20.68 -21.19 1.64
N CYS A 301 -19.66 -20.61 2.32
CA CYS A 301 -19.42 -20.93 3.73
C CYS A 301 -20.62 -20.56 4.60
N ASN A 302 -21.15 -19.36 4.43
CA ASN A 302 -22.25 -18.85 5.27
C ASN A 302 -23.56 -19.58 5.00
N ALA A 303 -23.82 -20.01 3.76
CA ALA A 303 -24.96 -20.87 3.42
C ALA A 303 -24.88 -22.27 4.09
N ASN A 304 -23.69 -22.67 4.53
CA ASN A 304 -23.45 -23.93 5.24
C ASN A 304 -23.25 -23.75 6.75
N GLY A 305 -23.72 -22.64 7.31
CA GLY A 305 -23.83 -22.41 8.75
C GLY A 305 -22.64 -21.71 9.41
N PHE A 306 -21.67 -21.24 8.65
CA PHE A 306 -20.60 -20.41 9.15
C PHE A 306 -21.00 -18.92 9.15
N ASN A 307 -20.23 -18.09 9.86
CA ASN A 307 -20.47 -16.65 9.92
C ASN A 307 -19.17 -15.89 9.60
N VAL A 308 -18.62 -16.16 8.43
CA VAL A 308 -17.43 -15.45 7.94
C VAL A 308 -17.83 -14.06 7.49
N LYS A 309 -17.20 -13.05 8.07
CA LYS A 309 -17.41 -11.64 7.71
C LYS A 309 -16.46 -11.20 6.62
N HIS A 310 -16.89 -10.25 5.83
CA HIS A 310 -16.06 -9.61 4.81
C HIS A 310 -16.06 -8.09 4.99
N VAL A 311 -15.09 -7.42 4.40
CA VAL A 311 -15.05 -5.96 4.37
C VAL A 311 -16.32 -5.40 3.74
N PRO A 312 -16.82 -4.24 4.20
CA PRO A 312 -18.01 -3.63 3.62
C PRO A 312 -17.82 -3.34 2.13
N VAL A 313 -18.74 -3.84 1.31
CA VAL A 313 -18.90 -3.44 -0.08
C VAL A 313 -19.67 -2.14 -0.11
N LEU A 314 -19.11 -1.11 -0.75
CA LEU A 314 -19.68 0.23 -0.76
C LEU A 314 -20.49 0.48 -2.03
N GLU A 315 -19.92 0.15 -3.16
CA GLU A 315 -20.58 0.32 -4.46
C GLU A 315 -19.95 -0.60 -5.52
N GLU A 316 -20.73 -0.93 -6.52
CA GLU A 316 -20.30 -1.53 -7.77
C GLU A 316 -20.53 -0.49 -8.87
N THR A 317 -19.47 -0.12 -9.58
CA THR A 317 -19.49 1.03 -10.47
C THR A 317 -18.38 0.92 -11.53
N VAL A 318 -18.14 2.02 -12.23
CA VAL A 318 -17.09 2.13 -13.24
C VAL A 318 -15.93 2.94 -12.70
N VAL A 319 -14.72 2.49 -12.95
CA VAL A 319 -13.51 3.25 -12.57
C VAL A 319 -13.50 4.59 -13.29
N SER A 320 -13.42 5.67 -12.54
CA SER A 320 -13.27 7.02 -13.05
C SER A 320 -12.36 7.86 -12.16
N ARG A 321 -11.79 8.93 -12.69
CA ARG A 321 -10.97 9.85 -11.89
C ARG A 321 -11.79 10.53 -10.80
N GLU A 322 -13.06 10.80 -11.05
CA GLU A 322 -14.00 11.37 -10.10
C GLU A 322 -14.24 10.40 -8.93
N LEU A 323 -14.43 9.12 -9.22
CA LEU A 323 -14.55 8.07 -8.20
C LEU A 323 -13.30 8.03 -7.29
N LEU A 324 -12.11 8.03 -7.88
CA LEU A 324 -10.86 7.96 -7.15
C LEU A 324 -10.64 9.19 -6.26
N LYS A 325 -10.90 10.39 -6.79
CA LYS A 325 -10.82 11.65 -6.05
C LYS A 325 -11.85 11.72 -4.92
N LYS A 326 -13.09 11.27 -5.17
CA LYS A 326 -14.15 11.20 -4.15
C LYS A 326 -13.63 10.55 -2.86
N TYR A 327 -12.96 9.43 -2.97
CA TYR A 327 -12.46 8.71 -1.80
C TYR A 327 -11.18 9.31 -1.19
N ASN A 328 -10.35 9.98 -1.97
CA ASN A 328 -9.23 10.76 -1.42
C ASN A 328 -9.70 11.96 -0.58
N GLU A 329 -10.86 12.52 -0.89
CA GLU A 329 -11.43 13.72 -0.26
C GLU A 329 -12.38 13.38 0.89
N MET A 330 -12.57 12.11 1.22
CA MET A 330 -13.42 11.72 2.35
C MET A 330 -12.89 12.27 3.68
N PRO A 331 -13.78 12.70 4.59
CA PRO A 331 -13.36 13.19 5.90
C PRO A 331 -12.70 12.09 6.72
N ALA A 332 -11.79 12.47 7.62
CA ALA A 332 -11.00 11.53 8.39
C ALA A 332 -11.82 10.58 9.28
N ASP A 333 -12.96 11.00 9.75
CA ASP A 333 -13.85 10.19 10.59
C ASP A 333 -14.64 9.14 9.81
N TRP A 334 -14.60 9.20 8.49
CA TRP A 334 -15.17 8.17 7.62
C TRP A 334 -14.30 6.89 7.60
N GLY A 335 -12.99 7.02 7.72
CA GLY A 335 -12.02 5.92 7.75
C GLY A 335 -10.79 6.13 6.85
N GLU A 336 -9.95 5.09 6.72
CA GLU A 336 -8.68 5.16 6.00
C GLU A 336 -8.86 5.40 4.49
N GLY A 337 -9.90 4.80 3.88
CA GLY A 337 -10.13 4.87 2.44
C GLY A 337 -10.84 3.65 1.88
N VAL A 338 -10.57 3.35 0.63
CA VAL A 338 -11.16 2.22 -0.10
C VAL A 338 -10.11 1.41 -0.85
N VAL A 339 -10.48 0.19 -1.21
CA VAL A 339 -9.82 -0.62 -2.23
C VAL A 339 -10.74 -0.70 -3.44
N ILE A 340 -10.19 -0.38 -4.59
CA ILE A 340 -10.84 -0.51 -5.90
C ILE A 340 -10.42 -1.84 -6.47
N ASN A 341 -11.38 -2.75 -6.59
CA ASN A 341 -11.17 -4.08 -7.16
C ASN A 341 -11.68 -4.03 -8.60
N VAL A 342 -10.77 -3.97 -9.56
CA VAL A 342 -11.11 -3.84 -10.97
C VAL A 342 -11.55 -5.18 -11.53
N ARG A 343 -12.67 -5.18 -12.25
CA ARG A 343 -13.15 -6.36 -12.99
C ARG A 343 -12.52 -6.39 -14.37
N THR A 344 -11.96 -7.54 -14.74
CA THR A 344 -11.61 -7.82 -16.12
C THR A 344 -12.45 -8.97 -16.64
N ASP A 345 -12.99 -8.80 -17.81
CA ASP A 345 -13.71 -9.87 -18.53
C ASP A 345 -12.73 -10.70 -19.37
N ASP A 346 -11.51 -10.22 -19.60
CA ASP A 346 -10.45 -10.93 -20.31
C ASP A 346 -9.44 -11.53 -19.34
N VAL A 347 -9.66 -12.79 -19.00
CA VAL A 347 -8.75 -13.59 -18.15
C VAL A 347 -7.37 -13.82 -18.78
N ASN A 348 -7.22 -13.51 -20.06
CA ASN A 348 -5.95 -13.63 -20.80
C ASN A 348 -5.25 -12.28 -20.97
N ASP A 349 -5.89 -11.17 -20.61
CA ASP A 349 -5.23 -9.86 -20.67
C ASP A 349 -4.26 -9.71 -19.50
N MET A 350 -3.04 -10.15 -19.74
CA MET A 350 -1.89 -9.96 -18.84
C MET A 350 -1.19 -8.62 -19.07
N SER A 351 -1.78 -7.69 -19.81
CA SER A 351 -1.17 -6.41 -20.16
C SER A 351 -1.02 -5.47 -18.98
N SER A 352 -1.84 -5.65 -17.93
CA SER A 352 -1.66 -4.96 -16.66
C SER A 352 -1.51 -5.95 -15.51
N LEU A 353 -0.50 -5.75 -14.68
CA LEU A 353 -0.25 -6.53 -13.46
C LEU A 353 -0.96 -5.96 -12.23
N VAL A 354 -1.68 -4.86 -12.37
CA VAL A 354 -2.33 -4.15 -11.29
C VAL A 354 -3.84 -4.23 -11.47
N TRP A 355 -4.48 -5.05 -10.65
CA TRP A 355 -5.93 -5.26 -10.69
C TRP A 355 -6.66 -4.66 -9.49
N ASP A 356 -5.92 -4.49 -8.38
CA ASP A 356 -6.42 -3.91 -7.14
C ASP A 356 -5.53 -2.74 -6.76
N TYR A 357 -6.12 -1.61 -6.42
CA TYR A 357 -5.39 -0.48 -5.90
C TYR A 357 -6.24 0.28 -4.87
N LYS A 358 -5.57 1.07 -4.04
CA LYS A 358 -6.22 1.79 -2.96
C LYS A 358 -6.37 3.28 -3.26
N SER A 359 -7.42 3.87 -2.72
CA SER A 359 -7.59 5.32 -2.59
C SER A 359 -7.72 5.65 -1.11
N LYS A 360 -6.78 6.41 -0.57
CA LYS A 360 -6.72 6.76 0.85
C LYS A 360 -7.22 8.17 1.08
N SER A 361 -8.01 8.35 2.15
CA SER A 361 -8.42 9.67 2.62
C SER A 361 -7.20 10.50 3.02
N ARG A 362 -6.98 11.63 2.36
CA ARG A 362 -5.89 12.55 2.69
C ARG A 362 -6.05 13.13 4.10
N GLU A 363 -7.26 13.41 4.50
CA GLU A 363 -7.55 13.93 5.85
C GLU A 363 -7.27 12.88 6.93
N TYR A 364 -7.61 11.61 6.69
CA TYR A 364 -7.28 10.51 7.60
C TYR A 364 -5.78 10.37 7.76
N LEU A 365 -5.03 10.34 6.67
CA LEU A 365 -3.57 10.26 6.70
C LEU A 365 -2.91 11.41 7.48
N MET A 366 -3.54 12.59 7.51
CA MET A 366 -3.05 13.71 8.31
C MET A 366 -3.25 13.53 9.81
N LYS A 367 -4.30 12.84 10.22
CA LYS A 367 -4.69 12.72 11.63
C LYS A 367 -4.04 11.53 12.34
N ILE A 368 -3.63 10.49 11.61
CA ILE A 368 -2.96 9.31 12.19
C ILE A 368 -1.44 9.49 12.37
N LYS A 369 -0.89 10.56 11.87
CA LYS A 369 0.52 10.95 12.00
C LYS A 369 0.65 12.05 13.04
#